data_7059561b38c448debc38e8d058633890
#
_entry.id   7059561b38c448debc38e8d058633890
#
_cell.length_a   1.000
_cell.length_b   1.000
_cell.length_c   1.000
_cell.angle_alpha   90.00
_cell.angle_beta   90.00
_cell.angle_gamma   90.00
#
_symmetry.space_group_name_H-M   'P 1'
#
loop_
_entity.id
_entity.type
_entity.pdbx_description
1 polymer ?
#
loop_
_entity_poly.entity_id
_entity_poly.type
_entity_poly.pdbx_seq_one_letter_code
_entity_poly.pdbx_strand_id
1 'polypeptide(L)'
;MVGYLLEIDPMILSKVMGTRVMETSRGGQRGTTYNVPLNGAQASSVRDALSKAIYSRLFDWIVQRINQAIVQKQPNKLVIGVLDIYGFEIFEVT
;
A
#
# COMPACT_ATOMS: atom_id res chain seq x y z
N MET A 1 6.73 -16.23 -6.03
CA MET A 1 6.37 -15.34 -7.17
C MET A 1 6.21 -13.88 -6.76
N VAL A 2 5.44 -13.59 -5.72
CA VAL A 2 5.24 -12.19 -5.26
C VAL A 2 6.55 -11.53 -4.86
N GLY A 3 7.41 -12.23 -4.11
CA GLY A 3 8.73 -11.71 -3.75
C GLY A 3 9.61 -11.39 -4.96
N TYR A 4 9.56 -12.23 -5.98
CA TYR A 4 10.28 -12.00 -7.23
C TYR A 4 9.79 -10.73 -7.94
N LEU A 5 8.48 -10.55 -8.06
CA LEU A 5 7.90 -9.38 -8.73
C LEU A 5 8.18 -8.07 -7.99
N LEU A 6 8.25 -8.11 -6.66
CA LEU A 6 8.51 -6.94 -5.83
C LEU A 6 10.00 -6.76 -5.51
N GLU A 7 10.85 -7.66 -5.97
CA GLU A 7 12.29 -7.67 -5.64
C GLU A 7 12.56 -7.69 -4.14
N ILE A 8 11.79 -8.49 -3.42
CA ILE A 8 11.90 -8.66 -1.96
C ILE A 8 12.25 -10.10 -1.67
N ASP A 9 13.06 -10.31 -0.61
CA ASP A 9 13.36 -11.66 -0.11
C ASP A 9 12.06 -12.37 0.30
N PRO A 10 11.73 -13.52 -0.31
CA PRO A 10 10.49 -14.23 0.01
C PRO A 10 10.37 -14.64 1.48
N MET A 11 11.49 -14.93 2.15
CA MET A 11 11.49 -15.30 3.57
C MET A 11 11.11 -14.10 4.45
N ILE A 12 11.63 -12.92 4.15
CA ILE A 12 11.29 -11.69 4.86
C ILE A 12 9.82 -11.35 4.64
N LEU A 13 9.34 -11.44 3.41
CA LEU A 13 7.93 -11.20 3.07
C LEU A 13 7.00 -12.15 3.82
N SER A 14 7.33 -13.44 3.84
CA SER A 14 6.56 -14.45 4.54
C SER A 14 6.51 -14.18 6.05
N LYS A 15 7.63 -13.78 6.63
CA LYS A 15 7.71 -13.44 8.06
C LYS A 15 6.85 -12.21 8.39
N VAL A 16 6.95 -11.16 7.60
CA VAL A 16 6.19 -9.91 7.81
C VAL A 16 4.68 -10.14 7.69
N MET A 17 4.27 -10.97 6.74
CA MET A 17 2.85 -11.26 6.54
C MET A 17 2.28 -12.29 7.52
N GLY A 18 3.12 -13.12 8.09
CA GLY A 18 2.70 -14.20 9.00
C GLY A 18 2.90 -13.92 10.47
N THR A 19 3.59 -12.86 10.84
CA THR A 19 3.93 -12.56 12.24
C THR A 19 3.69 -11.11 12.58
N ARG A 20 3.37 -10.87 13.84
CA ARG A 20 3.25 -9.54 14.42
C ARG A 20 4.34 -9.35 15.47
N VAL A 21 5.01 -8.20 15.43
CA VAL A 21 5.98 -7.82 16.44
C VAL A 21 5.24 -7.15 17.59
N MET A 22 5.39 -7.71 18.78
CA MET A 22 4.88 -7.12 20.02
C MET A 22 6.03 -6.68 20.91
N GLU A 23 5.91 -5.48 21.44
CA GLU A 23 6.86 -4.92 22.38
C GLU A 23 6.19 -4.77 23.74
N THR A 24 6.78 -5.37 24.78
CA THR A 24 6.33 -5.20 26.14
C THR A 24 7.20 -4.17 26.83
N SER A 25 6.59 -3.10 27.37
CA SER A 25 7.29 -2.16 28.22
C SER A 25 6.82 -2.30 29.68
N ARG A 26 7.74 -2.52 30.57
CA ARG A 26 7.48 -2.51 32.01
C ARG A 26 8.30 -1.41 32.67
N GLY A 27 7.63 -0.43 33.31
CA GLY A 27 8.28 0.52 34.19
C GLY A 27 9.34 1.42 33.55
N GLY A 28 9.12 1.85 32.31
CA GLY A 28 10.04 2.74 31.59
C GLY A 28 11.30 2.06 31.03
N GLN A 29 11.45 0.77 31.21
CA GLN A 29 12.49 -0.01 30.55
C GLN A 29 11.98 -0.58 29.22
N ARG A 30 12.89 -0.64 28.23
CA ARG A 30 12.58 -1.31 26.98
C ARG A 30 12.20 -2.76 27.25
N GLY A 31 10.97 -3.11 26.94
CA GLY A 31 10.51 -4.49 27.04
C GLY A 31 11.11 -5.37 25.95
N THR A 32 10.94 -6.66 26.15
CA THR A 32 11.36 -7.66 25.17
C THR A 32 10.44 -7.59 23.95
N THR A 33 11.03 -7.51 22.76
CA THR A 33 10.28 -7.68 21.51
C THR A 33 10.18 -9.16 21.16
N TYR A 34 9.00 -9.61 20.78
CA TYR A 34 8.79 -10.98 20.35
C TYR A 34 7.83 -11.05 19.18
N ASN A 35 7.98 -12.06 18.34
CA ASN A 35 7.14 -12.28 17.19
C ASN A 35 5.97 -13.21 17.58
N VAL A 36 4.76 -12.73 17.29
CA VAL A 36 3.54 -13.50 17.52
C VAL A 36 3.01 -13.99 16.17
N PRO A 37 2.78 -15.30 15.99
CA PRO A 37 2.17 -15.80 14.77
C PRO A 37 0.76 -15.24 14.59
N LEU A 38 0.43 -14.86 13.36
CA LEU A 38 -0.91 -14.41 13.01
C LEU A 38 -1.77 -15.61 12.60
N ASN A 39 -3.04 -15.57 12.97
CA ASN A 39 -4.00 -16.52 12.44
C ASN A 39 -4.36 -16.19 10.97
N GLY A 40 -5.13 -17.07 10.31
CA GLY A 40 -5.48 -16.92 8.92
C GLY A 40 -6.25 -15.61 8.62
N ALA A 41 -7.16 -15.20 9.50
CA ALA A 41 -7.92 -13.97 9.34
C ALA A 41 -7.06 -12.73 9.47
N GLN A 42 -6.15 -12.72 10.44
CA GLN A 42 -5.18 -11.64 10.64
C GLN A 42 -4.19 -11.54 9.48
N ALA A 43 -3.67 -12.66 9.02
CA ALA A 43 -2.77 -12.70 7.86
C ALA A 43 -3.45 -12.20 6.59
N SER A 44 -4.73 -12.54 6.38
CA SER A 44 -5.51 -12.03 5.26
C SER A 44 -5.71 -10.52 5.32
N SER A 45 -5.94 -9.96 6.52
CA SER A 45 -6.03 -8.51 6.70
C SER A 45 -4.72 -7.80 6.41
N VAL A 46 -3.59 -8.36 6.81
CA VAL A 46 -2.26 -7.83 6.52
C VAL A 46 -1.99 -7.87 5.01
N ARG A 47 -2.33 -8.96 4.34
CA ARG A 47 -2.22 -9.08 2.89
C ARG A 47 -3.02 -7.99 2.19
N ASP A 48 -4.27 -7.78 2.59
CA ASP A 48 -5.14 -6.79 1.97
C ASP A 48 -4.62 -5.37 2.20
N ALA A 49 -4.14 -5.07 3.40
CA ALA A 49 -3.52 -3.79 3.72
C ALA A 49 -2.25 -3.53 2.89
N LEU A 50 -1.41 -4.54 2.72
CA LEU A 50 -0.20 -4.45 1.90
C LEU A 50 -0.56 -4.21 0.43
N SER A 51 -1.54 -4.94 -0.09
CA SER A 51 -2.01 -4.77 -1.47
C SER A 51 -2.53 -3.36 -1.74
N LYS A 52 -3.30 -2.81 -0.83
CA LYS A 52 -3.79 -1.43 -0.92
C LYS A 52 -2.67 -0.41 -0.87
N ALA A 53 -1.69 -0.61 0.00
CA ALA A 53 -0.54 0.29 0.12
C ALA A 53 0.31 0.28 -1.15
N ILE A 54 0.57 -0.89 -1.73
CA ILE A 54 1.32 -1.03 -2.98
C ILE A 54 0.56 -0.34 -4.13
N TYR A 55 -0.73 -0.60 -4.24
CA TYR A 55 -1.56 0.02 -5.28
C TYR A 55 -1.55 1.55 -5.19
N SER A 56 -1.73 2.08 -3.98
CA SER A 56 -1.72 3.53 -3.76
C SER A 56 -0.40 4.17 -4.19
N ARG A 57 0.72 3.59 -3.80
CA ARG A 57 2.04 4.11 -4.16
C ARG A 57 2.34 3.96 -5.64
N LEU A 58 1.94 2.86 -6.25
CA LEU A 58 2.08 2.66 -7.68
C LEU A 58 1.26 3.67 -8.47
N PHE A 59 0.04 3.91 -8.04
CA PHE A 59 -0.84 4.91 -8.67
C PHE A 59 -0.23 6.30 -8.61
N ASP A 60 0.24 6.74 -7.44
CA ASP A 60 0.88 8.04 -7.27
C ASP A 60 2.13 8.18 -8.15
N TRP A 61 2.93 7.13 -8.23
CA TRP A 61 4.12 7.11 -9.08
C TRP A 61 3.75 7.23 -10.56
N ILE A 62 2.75 6.50 -11.01
CA ILE A 62 2.27 6.57 -12.40
C ILE A 62 1.77 7.98 -12.72
N VAL A 63 0.99 8.59 -11.83
CA VAL A 63 0.50 9.96 -11.99
C VAL A 63 1.67 10.95 -12.14
N GLN A 64 2.68 10.84 -11.27
CA GLN A 64 3.86 11.67 -11.36
C GLN A 64 4.61 11.49 -12.69
N ARG A 65 4.75 10.26 -13.15
CA ARG A 65 5.43 9.96 -14.42
C ARG A 65 4.66 10.51 -15.60
N ILE A 66 3.35 10.39 -15.62
CA ILE A 66 2.50 10.96 -16.67
C ILE A 66 2.61 12.49 -16.67
N ASN A 67 2.52 13.12 -15.50
CA ASN A 67 2.63 14.57 -15.38
C ASN A 67 3.98 15.09 -15.87
N GLN A 68 5.06 14.39 -15.57
CA GLN A 68 6.40 14.72 -16.08
C GLN A 68 6.48 14.62 -17.60
N ALA A 69 5.82 13.62 -18.19
CA ALA A 69 5.84 13.40 -19.63
C ALA A 69 5.05 14.45 -20.41
N ILE A 70 3.99 15.01 -19.83
CA ILE A 70 3.09 15.97 -20.50
C ILE A 70 3.34 17.42 -20.10
N VAL A 71 4.27 17.69 -19.19
CA VAL A 71 4.60 19.05 -18.78
C VAL A 71 5.17 19.83 -19.96
N GLN A 72 4.47 20.88 -20.35
CA GLN A 72 4.96 21.85 -21.32
C GLN A 72 5.36 23.14 -20.59
N LYS A 73 6.60 23.56 -20.81
CA LYS A 73 7.14 24.79 -20.20
C LYS A 73 6.74 26.05 -20.98
N GLN A 74 5.45 26.29 -21.11
CA GLN A 74 4.96 27.50 -21.75
C GLN A 74 4.23 28.39 -20.73
N PRO A 75 4.51 29.70 -20.69
CA PRO A 75 3.70 30.61 -19.89
C PRO A 75 2.27 30.70 -20.43
N ASN A 76 1.31 30.98 -19.56
CA ASN A 76 -0.12 31.12 -19.89
C ASN A 76 -0.77 29.80 -20.35
N LYS A 77 -0.49 28.73 -19.65
CA LYS A 77 -1.14 27.44 -19.94
C LYS A 77 -2.59 27.41 -19.48
N LEU A 78 -3.44 26.91 -20.35
CA LEU A 78 -4.75 26.43 -19.95
C LEU A 78 -4.57 25.06 -19.29
N VAL A 79 -5.20 24.87 -18.14
CA VAL A 79 -5.10 23.62 -17.40
C VAL A 79 -6.36 22.79 -17.62
N ILE A 80 -6.17 21.57 -18.07
CA ILE A 80 -7.23 20.57 -18.15
C ILE A 80 -6.94 19.53 -17.06
N GLY A 81 -7.91 19.33 -16.18
CA GLY A 81 -7.81 18.34 -15.14
C GLY A 81 -8.72 17.16 -15.41
N VAL A 82 -8.35 16.00 -14.87
CA VAL A 82 -9.18 14.81 -14.86
C VAL A 82 -9.56 14.51 -13.43
N LEU A 83 -10.86 14.41 -13.18
CA LEU A 83 -11.40 14.08 -11.88
C LEU A 83 -12.05 12.69 -11.95
N ASP A 84 -11.50 11.79 -11.17
CA ASP A 84 -12.02 10.43 -11.04
C ASP A 84 -12.31 10.15 -9.56
N ILE A 85 -13.53 10.48 -9.15
CA ILE A 85 -13.99 10.26 -7.78
C ILE A 85 -15.31 9.47 -7.81
N TYR A 86 -15.65 8.90 -6.68
CA TYR A 86 -16.97 8.31 -6.52
C TYR A 86 -18.06 9.37 -6.74
N GLY A 87 -18.98 9.08 -7.63
CA GLY A 87 -20.13 9.90 -7.93
C GLY A 87 -21.42 9.09 -7.85
N PHE A 88 -22.40 9.47 -8.65
CA PHE A 88 -23.61 8.67 -8.75
C PHE A 88 -23.31 7.36 -9.47
N GLU A 89 -23.57 6.26 -8.79
CA GLU A 89 -23.51 4.93 -9.39
C GLU A 89 -24.93 4.43 -9.61
N ILE A 90 -25.16 3.93 -10.82
CA ILE A 90 -26.44 3.29 -11.14
C ILE A 90 -26.24 1.78 -10.93
N PHE A 91 -26.89 1.27 -9.90
CA PHE A 91 -26.89 -0.15 -9.64
C PHE A 91 -28.09 -0.79 -10.35
N GLU A 92 -27.81 -1.82 -11.14
CA GLU A 92 -28.87 -2.67 -11.62
C GLU A 92 -29.36 -3.55 -10.47
N VAL A 93 -30.63 -3.40 -10.14
CA VAL A 93 -31.28 -4.26 -9.14
C VAL A 93 -31.64 -5.56 -9.85
N THR A 94 -30.91 -6.60 -9.53
CA THR A 94 -31.22 -7.96 -9.98
C THR A 94 -32.12 -8.69 -9.00
#